data_f558d42ac9474daa32b6c0260a60d30c
#
_entry.id   f558d42ac9474daa32b6c0260a60d30c
#
_cell.length_a   1.000
_cell.length_b   1.000
_cell.length_c   1.000
_cell.angle_alpha   90.00
_cell.angle_beta   90.00
_cell.angle_gamma   90.00
#
_symmetry.space_group_name_H-M   'P 1'
#
loop_
_entity.id
_entity.type
_entity.pdbx_description
1 polymer ?
#
loop_
_entity_poly.entity_id
_entity_poly.type
_entity_poly.pdbx_seq_one_letter_code
_entity_poly.pdbx_strand_id
1 'polypeptide(L)' 'MTPMEGKMKKSERLNQELFFLRTHPQFNLNQLMKTFGISKSTALRDIEALENLGVPLY' A
#
# COMPACT_ATOMS: atom_id res chain seq x y z
N MET A 1 14.88 14.09 -8.92
CA MET A 1 14.52 13.65 -8.57
C MET A 1 13.97 13.34 -8.12
N THR A 2 13.99 13.22 -7.81
CA THR A 2 13.49 12.84 -7.38
C THR A 2 13.18 12.63 -6.56
N PRO A 3 13.28 12.67 -6.13
CA PRO A 3 13.08 12.28 -5.41
C PRO A 3 12.41 12.16 -4.91
N MET A 4 12.25 12.24 -4.78
CA MET A 4 11.68 11.93 -4.23
C MET A 4 11.14 11.30 -4.38
N GLU A 5 11.79 11.36 -4.77
CA GLU A 5 11.43 10.65 -5.18
C GLU A 5 10.57 9.76 -4.83
N GLY A 6 10.49 9.06 -4.90
CA GLY A 6 9.68 8.04 -4.37
C GLY A 6 8.86 8.42 -3.16
N LYS A 7 8.76 9.64 -2.95
CA LYS A 7 8.02 10.13 -1.78
C LYS A 7 6.63 10.53 -2.17
N MET A 8 5.81 9.51 -2.38
CA MET A 8 4.40 9.76 -2.62
C MET A 8 3.72 10.24 -1.35
N LYS A 9 2.72 11.08 -1.52
CA LYS A 9 1.87 11.42 -0.40
C LYS A 9 1.14 10.17 0.06
N LYS A 10 0.75 10.15 1.33
CA LYS A 10 0.04 8.98 1.87
C LYS A 10 -1.21 8.66 1.06
N SER A 11 -1.97 9.68 0.68
CA SER A 11 -3.20 9.47 -0.09
C SER A 11 -2.91 8.84 -1.44
N GLU A 12 -1.86 9.30 -2.11
CA GLU A 12 -1.48 8.72 -3.40
C GLU A 12 -1.04 7.27 -3.23
N ARG A 13 -0.26 7.00 -2.18
CA ARG A 13 0.20 5.65 -1.93
C ARG A 13 -0.99 4.73 -1.64
N LEU A 14 -1.94 5.20 -0.84
CA LEU A 14 -3.11 4.38 -0.53
C LEU A 14 -3.93 4.08 -1.77
N ASN A 15 -4.07 5.04 -2.67
CA ASN A 15 -4.78 4.80 -3.92
C ASN A 15 -4.09 3.74 -4.77
N GLN A 16 -2.76 3.79 -4.85
CA GLN A 16 -2.02 2.80 -5.62
C GLN A 16 -2.04 1.45 -4.94
N GLU A 17 -1.99 1.42 -3.62
CA GLU A 17 -2.12 0.17 -2.89
C GLU A 17 -3.49 -0.45 -3.11
N LEU A 18 -4.52 0.36 -3.10
CA LEU A 18 -5.87 -0.13 -3.38
C LEU A 18 -5.93 -0.81 -4.73
N PHE A 19 -5.38 -0.17 -5.75
CA PHE A 19 -5.35 -0.75 -7.08
C PHE A 19 -4.55 -2.05 -7.09
N PHE A 20 -3.41 -2.05 -6.42
CA PHE A 20 -2.56 -3.24 -6.34
C PHE A 20 -3.32 -4.41 -5.69
N LEU A 21 -4.00 -4.14 -4.60
CA LEU A 21 -4.72 -5.19 -3.87
C LEU A 21 -5.89 -5.73 -4.68
N ARG A 22 -6.51 -4.88 -5.47
CA ARG A 22 -7.63 -5.32 -6.32
C ARG A 22 -7.15 -6.21 -7.46
N THR A 23 -5.96 -5.99 -7.95
CA THR A 23 -5.41 -6.78 -9.05
C THR A 23 -4.60 -7.98 -8.57
N HIS A 24 -4.31 -8.04 -7.26
CA HIS A 24 -3.54 -9.12 -6.67
C HIS A 24 -4.27 -9.67 -5.45
N PRO A 25 -5.35 -10.43 -5.66
CA PRO A 25 -6.16 -10.90 -4.53
C PRO A 25 -5.42 -11.79 -3.55
N GLN A 26 -4.32 -12.40 -3.97
CA GLN A 26 -3.54 -13.27 -3.10
C GLN A 26 -2.19 -12.63 -2.76
N PHE A 27 -2.22 -11.35 -2.43
CA PHE A 27 -1.00 -10.66 -2.05
C PHE A 27 -0.54 -11.11 -0.66
N ASN A 28 0.74 -10.89 -0.37
CA ASN A 28 1.22 -11.02 0.99
C ASN A 28 1.95 -9.74 1.38
N LEU A 29 2.24 -9.63 2.68
CA LEU A 29 2.83 -8.41 3.22
C LEU A 29 4.17 -8.09 2.57
N ASN A 30 4.98 -9.12 2.32
CA ASN A 30 6.28 -8.93 1.70
C ASN A 30 6.16 -8.33 0.29
N GLN A 31 5.17 -8.78 -0.46
CA GLN A 31 4.94 -8.23 -1.79
C GLN A 31 4.58 -6.75 -1.70
N LEU A 32 3.72 -6.40 -0.76
CA LEU A 32 3.32 -5.01 -0.58
C LEU A 32 4.51 -4.15 -0.21
N MET A 33 5.32 -4.62 0.73
CA MET A 33 6.49 -3.89 1.18
C MET A 33 7.47 -3.65 0.04
N LYS A 34 7.72 -4.67 -0.77
CA LYS A 34 8.66 -4.56 -1.88
C LYS A 34 8.13 -3.69 -2.99
N THR A 35 6.86 -3.85 -3.31
CA THR A 35 6.25 -3.11 -4.41
C THR A 35 6.28 -1.61 -4.15
N PHE A 36 6.03 -1.20 -2.91
CA PHE A 36 5.95 0.21 -2.58
C PHE A 36 7.16 0.73 -1.83
N GLY A 37 8.13 -0.14 -1.53
CA GLY A 37 9.35 0.28 -0.84
C GLY A 37 9.09 0.81 0.55
N ILE A 38 8.19 0.18 1.28
CA ILE A 38 7.79 0.62 2.61
C ILE A 38 8.14 -0.44 3.65
N SER A 39 8.24 -0.01 4.90
CA SER A 39 8.53 -0.91 6.00
C SER A 39 7.28 -1.72 6.37
N LYS A 40 7.50 -2.76 7.17
CA LYS A 40 6.40 -3.59 7.65
C LYS A 40 5.39 -2.75 8.45
N SER A 41 5.89 -1.89 9.32
CA SER A 41 5.01 -1.03 10.12
C SER A 41 4.13 -0.16 9.24
N THR A 42 4.73 0.45 8.23
CA THR A 42 3.98 1.30 7.31
C THR A 42 2.97 0.49 6.52
N ALA A 43 3.38 -0.70 6.06
CA ALA A 43 2.46 -1.56 5.29
C ALA A 43 1.25 -1.94 6.13
N LEU A 44 1.46 -2.30 7.39
CA LEU A 44 0.36 -2.67 8.27
C LEU A 44 -0.58 -1.49 8.51
N ARG A 45 -0.02 -0.31 8.71
CA ARG A 45 -0.84 0.89 8.89
C ARG A 45 -1.65 1.22 7.66
N ASP A 46 -1.05 1.06 6.49
CA ASP A 46 -1.74 1.32 5.25
C ASP A 46 -2.89 0.35 5.03
N ILE A 47 -2.65 -0.94 5.33
CA ILE A 47 -3.71 -1.94 5.23
C ILE A 47 -4.87 -1.58 6.15
N GLU A 48 -4.55 -1.19 7.38
CA GLU A 48 -5.56 -0.81 8.34
C GLU A 48 -6.36 0.40 7.85
N ALA A 49 -5.67 1.38 7.26
CA ALA A 49 -6.34 2.56 6.72
C ALA A 49 -7.29 2.18 5.60
N LEU A 50 -6.87 1.25 4.74
CA LEU A 50 -7.73 0.81 3.64
C LEU A 50 -8.96 0.06 4.16
N GLU A 51 -8.78 -0.75 5.20
CA GLU A 51 -9.91 -1.43 5.81
C GLU A 51 -10.91 -0.43 6.38
N ASN A 52 -10.41 0.64 7.00
CA ASN A 52 -11.27 1.67 7.56
C ASN A 52 -12.04 2.43 6.48
N LEU A 53 -11.51 2.43 5.26
CA LEU A 53 -12.21 3.02 4.13
C LEU A 53 -13.25 2.08 3.53
N GLY A 54 -13.37 0.89 4.08
CA GLY A 54 -14.37 -0.07 3.61
C GLY A 54 -13.88 -0.98 2.50
N VAL A 55 -12.58 -1.06 2.30
CA VAL A 55 -12.00 -1.95 1.29
C VAL A 55 -11.91 -3.36 1.86
N PRO A 56 -12.55 -4.35 1.21
CA PRO A 56 -12.44 -5.72 1.69
C PRO A 56 -11.07 -6.29 1.32
N LEU A 57 -10.30 -6.64 2.34
CA LEU A 57 -8.97 -7.20 2.17
C LEU A 57 -8.97 -8.63 2.69
N TYR A 58 -8.72 -9.56 1.83
CA TYR A 58 -8.67 -10.99 2.21
C TYR A 58 -7.39 -11.62 1.78
#